data_e102545e3ace594ddd4dcb2ae2315091
#
_entry.id   e102545e3ace594ddd4dcb2ae2315091
#
_cell.length_a   1.000
_cell.length_b   1.000
_cell.length_c   1.000
_cell.angle_alpha   90.00
_cell.angle_beta   90.00
_cell.angle_gamma   90.00
#
_symmetry.space_group_name_H-M   'P 1'
#
loop_
_entity.id
_entity.type
_entity.pdbx_description
1 polymer ?
#
loop_
_entity_poly.entity_id
_entity_poly.type
_entity_poly.pdbx_seq_one_letter_code
_entity_poly.pdbx_strand_id
1 'polypeptide(L)'
;NIKLDVSLLQNLYLFPIKAEIASAPIIIFLCILINALIPSNLKALIIFWRIDALPGHRAFSHFVFSDPRINLDSLRSKLGEFPDNPRSQNLLWYSLLKKHESNITVKEAHQYFLLFRDATSMTLIIFLLFFASTFFYEIHMAKFVFLMLLGEYLLLMIASRNMANGLVKNVLSLESNSPAIKGD
;
A
#
# COMPACT_ATOMS: atom_id res chain seq x y z
N ASN A 1 9.81 42.51 -45.51
CA ASN A 1 9.00 41.30 -45.28
C ASN A 1 9.82 40.31 -44.47
N ILE A 2 9.72 40.40 -43.15
CA ILE A 2 10.28 39.40 -42.23
C ILE A 2 9.31 38.20 -42.30
N LYS A 3 9.67 37.15 -43.05
CA LYS A 3 9.02 35.86 -42.93
C LYS A 3 9.34 35.32 -41.54
N LEU A 4 8.43 35.47 -40.61
CA LEU A 4 8.54 34.78 -39.33
C LEU A 4 8.58 33.27 -39.64
N ASP A 5 9.70 32.65 -39.29
CA ASP A 5 9.88 31.21 -39.51
C ASP A 5 9.00 30.46 -38.53
N VAL A 6 7.86 29.98 -39.00
CA VAL A 6 6.85 29.23 -38.21
C VAL A 6 7.50 27.99 -37.56
N SER A 7 8.56 27.47 -38.19
CA SER A 7 9.30 26.31 -37.65
C SER A 7 10.04 26.63 -36.35
N LEU A 8 10.58 27.85 -36.24
CA LEU A 8 11.24 28.35 -35.03
C LEU A 8 10.27 28.52 -33.87
N LEU A 9 9.08 29.08 -34.15
CA LEU A 9 8.02 29.20 -33.13
C LEU A 9 7.52 27.84 -32.66
N GLN A 10 7.27 26.90 -33.57
CA GLN A 10 6.90 25.55 -33.21
C GLN A 10 7.96 24.83 -32.35
N ASN A 11 9.23 24.99 -32.69
CA ASN A 11 10.32 24.43 -31.92
C ASN A 11 10.45 25.07 -30.52
N LEU A 12 10.18 26.37 -30.39
CA LEU A 12 10.20 27.07 -29.11
C LEU A 12 9.05 26.61 -28.18
N TYR A 13 7.85 26.38 -28.73
CA TYR A 13 6.69 25.88 -27.97
C TYR A 13 6.79 24.40 -27.60
N LEU A 14 7.43 23.58 -28.45
CA LEU A 14 7.57 22.15 -28.22
C LEU A 14 8.76 21.80 -27.32
N PHE A 15 9.73 22.71 -27.13
CA PHE A 15 10.92 22.48 -26.33
C PHE A 15 10.59 22.17 -24.85
N PRO A 16 9.76 22.94 -24.13
CA PRO A 16 9.40 22.64 -22.77
C PRO A 16 8.64 21.30 -22.65
N ILE A 17 7.71 21.01 -23.56
CA ILE A 17 6.95 19.73 -23.57
C ILE A 17 7.89 18.53 -23.76
N LYS A 18 8.91 18.65 -24.66
CA LYS A 18 9.89 17.58 -24.84
C LYS A 18 10.79 17.39 -23.61
N ALA A 19 11.17 18.48 -22.95
CA ALA A 19 11.96 18.42 -21.71
C ALA A 19 11.16 17.78 -20.54
N GLU A 20 9.89 18.13 -20.41
CA GLU A 20 8.98 17.55 -19.41
C GLU A 20 8.79 16.04 -19.63
N ILE A 21 8.54 15.60 -20.87
CA ILE A 21 8.41 14.18 -21.20
C ILE A 21 9.73 13.44 -20.96
N ALA A 22 10.88 14.03 -21.29
CA ALA A 22 12.18 13.40 -21.08
C ALA A 22 12.55 13.28 -19.59
N SER A 23 12.04 14.17 -18.72
CA SER A 23 12.30 14.12 -17.28
C SER A 23 11.41 13.11 -16.54
N ALA A 24 10.25 12.75 -17.09
CA ALA A 24 9.28 11.86 -16.43
C ALA A 24 9.88 10.50 -16.01
N PRO A 25 10.67 9.78 -16.84
CA PRO A 25 11.31 8.53 -16.42
C PRO A 25 12.25 8.69 -15.23
N ILE A 26 12.99 9.80 -15.18
CA ILE A 26 13.92 10.11 -14.09
C ILE A 26 13.15 10.34 -12.79
N ILE A 27 12.07 11.11 -12.85
CA ILE A 27 11.20 11.37 -11.69
C ILE A 27 10.57 10.06 -11.18
N ILE A 28 10.05 9.22 -12.07
CA ILE A 28 9.49 7.91 -11.73
C ILE A 28 10.55 7.04 -11.06
N PHE A 29 11.74 6.97 -11.63
CA PHE A 29 12.85 6.20 -11.04
C PHE A 29 13.22 6.70 -9.64
N LEU A 30 13.33 8.02 -9.44
CA LEU A 30 13.60 8.62 -8.14
C LEU A 30 12.48 8.31 -7.13
N CYS A 31 11.21 8.38 -7.53
CA CYS A 31 10.10 8.00 -6.68
C CYS A 31 10.17 6.53 -6.24
N ILE A 32 10.47 5.62 -7.17
CA ILE A 32 10.66 4.19 -6.86
C ILE A 32 11.83 4.01 -5.88
N LEU A 33 12.95 4.67 -6.12
CA LEU A 33 14.13 4.60 -5.27
C LEU A 33 13.82 5.12 -3.86
N ILE A 34 13.20 6.29 -3.73
CA ILE A 34 12.80 6.85 -2.43
C ILE A 34 11.83 5.89 -1.71
N ASN A 35 10.85 5.35 -2.44
CA ASN A 35 9.91 4.39 -1.85
C ASN A 35 10.61 3.13 -1.34
N ALA A 36 11.65 2.63 -2.03
CA ALA A 36 12.44 1.48 -1.59
C ALA A 36 13.25 1.77 -0.33
N LEU A 37 13.68 3.01 -0.11
CA LEU A 37 14.43 3.43 1.08
C LEU A 37 13.54 3.58 2.33
N ILE A 38 12.21 3.71 2.17
CA ILE A 38 11.30 3.83 3.31
C ILE A 38 11.14 2.47 4.00
N PRO A 39 11.46 2.36 5.30
CA PRO A 39 11.29 1.11 6.03
C PRO A 39 9.81 0.73 6.15
N SER A 40 9.53 -0.58 6.19
CA SER A 40 8.16 -1.13 6.23
C SER A 40 7.34 -0.61 7.42
N ASN A 41 7.98 -0.36 8.56
CA ASN A 41 7.31 0.19 9.75
C ASN A 41 6.80 1.62 9.51
N LEU A 42 7.57 2.44 8.79
CA LEU A 42 7.14 3.79 8.43
C LEU A 42 5.98 3.75 7.42
N LYS A 43 6.05 2.85 6.43
CA LYS A 43 4.92 2.63 5.51
C LYS A 43 3.65 2.19 6.25
N ALA A 44 3.79 1.31 7.24
CA ALA A 44 2.67 0.89 8.08
C ALA A 44 2.09 2.07 8.89
N LEU A 45 2.95 2.94 9.45
CA LEU A 45 2.51 4.14 10.15
C LEU A 45 1.74 5.09 9.23
N ILE A 46 2.21 5.31 8.01
CA ILE A 46 1.54 6.15 6.99
C ILE A 46 0.12 5.65 6.70
N ILE A 47 -0.09 4.34 6.64
CA ILE A 47 -1.39 3.74 6.30
C ILE A 47 -2.30 3.65 7.52
N PHE A 48 -1.80 3.12 8.63
CA PHE A 48 -2.63 2.75 9.78
C PHE A 48 -2.68 3.83 10.85
N TRP A 49 -1.78 4.83 10.79
CA TRP A 49 -1.56 5.86 11.82
C TRP A 49 -1.30 5.26 13.21
N ARG A 50 -0.84 4.01 13.25
CA ARG A 50 -0.53 3.23 14.46
C ARG A 50 0.58 2.24 14.14
N ILE A 51 1.42 1.98 15.13
CA ILE A 51 2.51 1.01 15.02
C ILE A 51 2.07 -0.36 15.54
N ASP A 52 1.22 -0.39 16.58
CA ASP A 52 0.90 -1.60 17.34
C ASP A 52 -0.50 -2.19 17.04
N ALA A 53 -1.22 -1.68 16.05
CA ALA A 53 -2.56 -2.14 15.72
C ALA A 53 -2.72 -2.53 14.25
N LEU A 54 -1.68 -3.12 13.67
CA LEU A 54 -1.71 -3.67 12.32
C LEU A 54 -2.74 -4.82 12.24
N PRO A 55 -3.28 -5.13 11.05
CA PRO A 55 -4.27 -6.19 10.91
C PRO A 55 -3.84 -7.53 11.52
N GLY A 56 -2.60 -7.95 11.36
CA GLY A 56 -2.07 -9.18 11.96
C GLY A 56 -2.10 -9.19 13.49
N HIS A 57 -1.98 -8.01 14.15
CA HIS A 57 -2.07 -7.91 15.62
C HIS A 57 -3.47 -8.15 16.17
N ARG A 58 -4.48 -8.17 15.28
CA ARG A 58 -5.90 -8.42 15.63
C ARG A 58 -6.47 -9.61 14.88
N ALA A 59 -5.58 -10.46 14.35
CA ALA A 59 -5.99 -11.60 13.54
C ALA A 59 -6.95 -12.52 14.28
N PHE A 60 -6.62 -12.89 15.51
CA PHE A 60 -7.36 -13.86 16.31
C PHE A 60 -8.35 -13.24 17.31
N SER A 61 -8.19 -11.96 17.65
CA SER A 61 -9.14 -11.25 18.53
C SER A 61 -10.29 -10.57 17.78
N HIS A 62 -10.14 -10.30 16.48
CA HIS A 62 -11.14 -9.57 15.70
C HIS A 62 -11.47 -10.24 14.36
N PHE A 63 -10.47 -10.50 13.51
CA PHE A 63 -10.73 -10.94 12.13
C PHE A 63 -11.27 -12.36 12.05
N VAL A 64 -10.87 -13.23 12.95
CA VAL A 64 -11.36 -14.61 13.03
C VAL A 64 -12.89 -14.69 13.23
N PHE A 65 -13.49 -13.67 13.87
CA PHE A 65 -14.94 -13.60 14.12
C PHE A 65 -15.70 -12.76 13.07
N SER A 66 -14.98 -12.07 12.20
CA SER A 66 -15.57 -11.09 11.26
C SER A 66 -15.81 -11.62 9.86
N ASP A 67 -15.44 -12.87 9.56
CA ASP A 67 -15.57 -13.46 8.23
C ASP A 67 -16.24 -14.85 8.32
N PRO A 68 -17.40 -15.02 7.69
CA PRO A 68 -18.15 -16.30 7.74
C PRO A 68 -17.44 -17.47 7.05
N ARG A 69 -16.41 -17.22 6.25
CA ARG A 69 -15.61 -18.26 5.60
C ARG A 69 -14.67 -18.98 6.55
N ILE A 70 -14.47 -18.44 7.77
CA ILE A 70 -13.53 -18.96 8.76
C ILE A 70 -14.27 -19.95 9.67
N ASN A 71 -13.84 -21.20 9.66
CA ASN A 71 -14.33 -22.21 10.58
C ASN A 71 -13.51 -22.15 11.89
N LEU A 72 -14.13 -21.60 12.94
CA LEU A 72 -13.52 -21.41 14.25
C LEU A 72 -13.10 -22.70 14.92
N ASP A 73 -13.95 -23.73 14.87
CA ASP A 73 -13.70 -25.00 15.55
C ASP A 73 -12.51 -25.73 14.89
N SER A 74 -12.47 -25.72 13.56
CA SER A 74 -11.33 -26.25 12.81
C SER A 74 -10.04 -25.48 13.11
N LEU A 75 -10.12 -24.15 13.21
CA LEU A 75 -8.94 -23.33 13.48
C LEU A 75 -8.40 -23.58 14.90
N ARG A 76 -9.29 -23.68 15.90
CA ARG A 76 -8.92 -24.02 17.30
C ARG A 76 -8.34 -25.41 17.43
N SER A 77 -8.91 -26.39 16.73
CA SER A 77 -8.39 -27.77 16.76
C SER A 77 -6.96 -27.87 16.20
N LYS A 78 -6.57 -26.99 15.27
CA LYS A 78 -5.23 -26.98 14.64
C LYS A 78 -4.22 -26.15 15.40
N LEU A 79 -4.63 -24.99 15.90
CA LEU A 79 -3.72 -23.99 16.48
C LEU A 79 -3.76 -23.96 18.01
N GLY A 80 -4.73 -24.63 18.63
CA GLY A 80 -4.98 -24.53 20.06
C GLY A 80 -5.68 -23.23 20.45
N GLU A 81 -5.44 -22.76 21.67
CA GLU A 81 -5.97 -21.48 22.14
C GLU A 81 -5.30 -20.32 21.41
N PHE A 82 -6.11 -19.33 21.05
CA PHE A 82 -5.63 -18.15 20.34
C PHE A 82 -4.87 -17.22 21.30
N PRO A 83 -3.75 -16.64 20.87
CA PRO A 83 -2.99 -15.73 21.72
C PRO A 83 -3.75 -14.41 21.94
N ASP A 84 -3.80 -13.94 23.20
CA ASP A 84 -4.41 -12.66 23.56
C ASP A 84 -3.50 -11.47 23.23
N ASN A 85 -2.19 -11.66 23.34
CA ASN A 85 -1.22 -10.60 23.10
C ASN A 85 -1.15 -10.24 21.61
N PRO A 86 -1.30 -8.94 21.23
CA PRO A 86 -1.27 -8.50 19.84
C PRO A 86 0.00 -8.91 19.08
N ARG A 87 1.18 -8.85 19.72
CA ARG A 87 2.44 -9.24 19.09
C ARG A 87 2.46 -10.74 18.79
N SER A 88 1.99 -11.58 19.73
CA SER A 88 1.88 -13.03 19.52
C SER A 88 0.86 -13.37 18.45
N GLN A 89 -0.27 -12.65 18.37
CA GLN A 89 -1.22 -12.79 17.26
C GLN A 89 -0.56 -12.52 15.91
N ASN A 90 0.19 -11.44 15.81
CA ASN A 90 0.89 -11.10 14.57
C ASN A 90 1.96 -12.13 14.18
N LEU A 91 2.71 -12.66 15.14
CA LEU A 91 3.70 -13.71 14.88
C LEU A 91 3.04 -15.00 14.37
N LEU A 92 1.97 -15.44 15.03
CA LEU A 92 1.22 -16.62 14.60
C LEU A 92 0.60 -16.41 13.22
N TRP A 93 -0.06 -15.26 12.98
CA TRP A 93 -0.62 -14.94 11.68
C TRP A 93 0.45 -14.89 10.59
N TYR A 94 1.62 -14.31 10.87
CA TYR A 94 2.72 -14.25 9.91
C TYR A 94 3.27 -15.65 9.55
N SER A 95 3.31 -16.57 10.51
CA SER A 95 3.68 -17.97 10.23
C SER A 95 2.68 -18.65 9.31
N LEU A 96 1.37 -18.39 9.49
CA LEU A 96 0.32 -18.88 8.60
C LEU A 96 0.40 -18.25 7.21
N LEU A 97 0.69 -16.95 7.13
CA LEU A 97 0.93 -16.28 5.85
C LEU A 97 2.06 -16.97 5.08
N LYS A 98 3.17 -17.28 5.74
CA LYS A 98 4.30 -17.99 5.15
C LYS A 98 3.95 -19.41 4.73
N LYS A 99 3.19 -20.13 5.55
CA LYS A 99 2.69 -21.48 5.23
C LYS A 99 1.87 -21.50 3.93
N HIS A 100 1.06 -20.45 3.71
CA HIS A 100 0.14 -20.36 2.56
C HIS A 100 0.63 -19.43 1.44
N GLU A 101 1.89 -18.99 1.46
CA GLU A 101 2.40 -18.00 0.49
C GLU A 101 2.37 -18.47 -0.98
N SER A 102 2.37 -19.79 -1.21
CA SER A 102 2.25 -20.39 -2.54
C SER A 102 0.81 -20.43 -3.06
N ASN A 103 -0.19 -20.24 -2.20
CA ASN A 103 -1.59 -20.21 -2.62
C ASN A 103 -1.88 -18.94 -3.42
N ILE A 104 -2.51 -19.09 -4.60
CA ILE A 104 -2.75 -17.98 -5.52
C ILE A 104 -3.55 -16.84 -4.88
N THR A 105 -4.59 -17.15 -4.11
CA THR A 105 -5.43 -16.15 -3.44
C THR A 105 -4.66 -15.35 -2.40
N VAL A 106 -3.78 -16.01 -1.63
CA VAL A 106 -2.94 -15.33 -0.64
C VAL A 106 -1.87 -14.49 -1.32
N LYS A 107 -1.22 -15.04 -2.36
CA LYS A 107 -0.20 -14.35 -3.14
C LYS A 107 -0.75 -13.07 -3.79
N GLU A 108 -1.89 -13.16 -4.45
CA GLU A 108 -2.53 -12.00 -5.07
C GLU A 108 -2.94 -10.95 -4.04
N ALA A 109 -3.61 -11.37 -2.94
CA ALA A 109 -4.00 -10.45 -1.86
C ALA A 109 -2.77 -9.74 -1.25
N HIS A 110 -1.66 -10.46 -1.09
CA HIS A 110 -0.41 -9.89 -0.58
C HIS A 110 0.19 -8.89 -1.59
N GLN A 111 0.21 -9.23 -2.88
CA GLN A 111 0.71 -8.33 -3.93
C GLN A 111 -0.12 -7.04 -4.02
N TYR A 112 -1.46 -7.14 -3.98
CA TYR A 112 -2.33 -5.96 -3.96
C TYR A 112 -2.11 -5.11 -2.70
N PHE A 113 -1.97 -5.73 -1.53
CA PHE A 113 -1.64 -4.98 -0.31
C PHE A 113 -0.32 -4.21 -0.47
N LEU A 114 0.74 -4.86 -0.96
CA LEU A 114 2.04 -4.23 -1.18
C LEU A 114 1.95 -3.07 -2.19
N LEU A 115 1.22 -3.27 -3.29
CA LEU A 115 1.00 -2.24 -4.31
C LEU A 115 0.33 -0.99 -3.73
N PHE A 116 -0.81 -1.16 -3.06
CA PHE A 116 -1.54 -0.03 -2.47
C PHE A 116 -0.77 0.62 -1.32
N ARG A 117 -0.05 -0.16 -0.51
CA ARG A 117 0.85 0.35 0.53
C ARG A 117 1.91 1.28 -0.05
N ASP A 118 2.56 0.83 -1.10
CA ASP A 118 3.67 1.56 -1.71
C ASP A 118 3.14 2.80 -2.47
N ALA A 119 2.00 2.69 -3.17
CA ALA A 119 1.32 3.81 -3.78
C ALA A 119 0.93 4.89 -2.75
N THR A 120 0.32 4.50 -1.61
CA THR A 120 -0.03 5.42 -0.52
C THR A 120 1.20 6.19 0.00
N SER A 121 2.31 5.48 0.18
CA SER A 121 3.56 6.09 0.66
C SER A 121 4.14 7.06 -0.36
N MET A 122 4.12 6.71 -1.64
CA MET A 122 4.58 7.59 -2.73
C MET A 122 3.72 8.84 -2.86
N THR A 123 2.40 8.70 -2.82
CA THR A 123 1.48 9.85 -2.90
C THR A 123 1.69 10.80 -1.71
N LEU A 124 1.93 10.30 -0.51
CA LEU A 124 2.27 11.15 0.63
C LEU A 124 3.57 11.92 0.42
N ILE A 125 4.61 11.27 -0.14
CA ILE A 125 5.89 11.94 -0.44
C ILE A 125 5.67 13.05 -1.47
N ILE A 126 4.96 12.76 -2.56
CA ILE A 126 4.65 13.74 -3.60
C ILE A 126 3.87 14.91 -3.01
N PHE A 127 2.87 14.62 -2.17
CA PHE A 127 2.10 15.62 -1.45
C PHE A 127 2.98 16.54 -0.60
N LEU A 128 3.91 15.96 0.18
CA LEU A 128 4.83 16.74 1.03
C LEU A 128 5.82 17.57 0.21
N LEU A 129 6.34 17.02 -0.88
CA LEU A 129 7.24 17.74 -1.80
C LEU A 129 6.50 18.89 -2.51
N PHE A 130 5.27 18.63 -2.96
CA PHE A 130 4.43 19.67 -3.54
C PHE A 130 4.13 20.77 -2.52
N PHE A 131 3.74 20.40 -1.29
CA PHE A 131 3.52 21.36 -0.21
C PHE A 131 4.77 22.19 0.07
N ALA A 132 5.94 21.56 0.19
CA ALA A 132 7.20 22.27 0.39
C ALA A 132 7.52 23.23 -0.77
N SER A 133 7.23 22.86 -2.02
CA SER A 133 7.48 23.72 -3.18
C SER A 133 6.66 25.01 -3.17
N THR A 134 5.48 25.03 -2.53
CA THR A 134 4.65 26.24 -2.44
C THR A 134 5.26 27.35 -1.57
N PHE A 135 6.27 27.03 -0.76
CA PHE A 135 7.03 28.05 0.00
C PHE A 135 8.07 28.79 -0.84
N PHE A 136 8.49 28.18 -1.97
CA PHE A 136 9.53 28.72 -2.83
C PHE A 136 8.98 29.29 -4.15
N TYR A 137 7.80 28.84 -4.55
CA TYR A 137 7.20 29.20 -5.83
C TYR A 137 5.72 29.58 -5.64
N GLU A 138 5.30 30.65 -6.30
CA GLU A 138 3.90 30.97 -6.45
C GLU A 138 3.28 30.05 -7.51
N ILE A 139 2.56 29.02 -7.05
CA ILE A 139 1.93 28.02 -7.94
C ILE A 139 0.45 28.39 -8.11
N HIS A 140 0.10 28.81 -9.32
CA HIS A 140 -1.30 28.99 -9.67
C HIS A 140 -2.04 27.65 -9.51
N MET A 141 -3.25 27.67 -8.95
CA MET A 141 -4.04 26.47 -8.63
C MET A 141 -3.46 25.55 -7.54
N ALA A 142 -2.49 26.00 -6.74
CA ALA A 142 -1.90 25.19 -5.66
C ALA A 142 -2.96 24.55 -4.74
N LYS A 143 -4.03 25.28 -4.41
CA LYS A 143 -5.13 24.76 -3.57
C LYS A 143 -5.84 23.57 -4.21
N PHE A 144 -6.07 23.61 -5.51
CA PHE A 144 -6.71 22.50 -6.24
C PHE A 144 -5.83 21.26 -6.26
N VAL A 145 -4.55 21.40 -6.61
CA VAL A 145 -3.59 20.30 -6.63
C VAL A 145 -3.42 19.70 -5.22
N PHE A 146 -3.37 20.56 -4.19
CA PHE A 146 -3.30 20.12 -2.79
C PHE A 146 -4.51 19.24 -2.41
N LEU A 147 -5.74 19.66 -2.73
CA LEU A 147 -6.95 18.90 -2.44
C LEU A 147 -7.00 17.58 -3.23
N MET A 148 -6.55 17.59 -4.48
CA MET A 148 -6.46 16.38 -5.31
C MET A 148 -5.50 15.34 -4.70
N LEU A 149 -4.27 15.75 -4.37
CA LEU A 149 -3.27 14.87 -3.77
C LEU A 149 -3.70 14.37 -2.38
N LEU A 150 -4.34 15.22 -1.58
CA LEU A 150 -4.89 14.82 -0.29
C LEU A 150 -6.00 13.79 -0.46
N GLY A 151 -6.92 14.00 -1.38
CA GLY A 151 -8.00 13.07 -1.70
C GLY A 151 -7.45 11.73 -2.19
N GLU A 152 -6.49 11.74 -3.09
CA GLU A 152 -5.80 10.55 -3.58
C GLU A 152 -5.13 9.77 -2.44
N TYR A 153 -4.37 10.46 -1.57
CA TYR A 153 -3.75 9.84 -0.40
C TYR A 153 -4.79 9.15 0.49
N LEU A 154 -5.90 9.81 0.81
CA LEU A 154 -6.95 9.24 1.66
C LEU A 154 -7.61 8.01 1.03
N LEU A 155 -7.89 8.04 -0.27
CA LEU A 155 -8.46 6.91 -1.00
C LEU A 155 -7.50 5.72 -1.04
N LEU A 156 -6.23 5.95 -1.35
CA LEU A 156 -5.20 4.92 -1.36
C LEU A 156 -4.96 4.33 0.03
N MET A 157 -5.00 5.16 1.07
CA MET A 157 -4.90 4.71 2.47
C MET A 157 -6.05 3.77 2.84
N ILE A 158 -7.30 4.13 2.48
CA ILE A 158 -8.48 3.27 2.73
C ILE A 158 -8.34 1.96 1.95
N ALA A 159 -7.96 2.02 0.66
CA ALA A 159 -7.73 0.83 -0.16
C ALA A 159 -6.65 -0.08 0.45
N SER A 160 -5.52 0.49 0.89
CA SER A 160 -4.45 -0.26 1.56
C SER A 160 -4.94 -0.98 2.82
N ARG A 161 -5.74 -0.31 3.65
CA ARG A 161 -6.34 -0.91 4.86
C ARG A 161 -7.26 -2.06 4.52
N ASN A 162 -8.10 -1.90 3.49
CA ASN A 162 -9.00 -2.95 3.04
C ASN A 162 -8.26 -4.17 2.48
N MET A 163 -7.20 -3.95 1.68
CA MET A 163 -6.36 -5.03 1.17
C MET A 163 -5.65 -5.78 2.30
N ALA A 164 -5.10 -5.07 3.28
CA ALA A 164 -4.47 -5.67 4.45
C ALA A 164 -5.44 -6.52 5.29
N ASN A 165 -6.65 -6.01 5.52
CA ASN A 165 -7.71 -6.74 6.24
C ASN A 165 -8.15 -7.97 5.44
N GLY A 166 -8.31 -7.85 4.12
CA GLY A 166 -8.62 -8.95 3.22
C GLY A 166 -7.56 -10.05 3.23
N LEU A 167 -6.28 -9.66 3.22
CA LEU A 167 -5.16 -10.60 3.31
C LEU A 167 -5.22 -11.42 4.60
N VAL A 168 -5.45 -10.77 5.76
CA VAL A 168 -5.57 -11.49 7.05
C VAL A 168 -6.69 -12.50 7.01
N LYS A 169 -7.88 -12.11 6.53
CA LYS A 169 -9.05 -12.97 6.42
C LYS A 169 -8.83 -14.15 5.46
N ASN A 170 -8.18 -13.92 4.32
CA ASN A 170 -7.89 -14.97 3.34
C ASN A 170 -6.96 -16.04 3.94
N VAL A 171 -5.90 -15.63 4.64
CA VAL A 171 -4.99 -16.58 5.30
C VAL A 171 -5.71 -17.40 6.37
N LEU A 172 -6.52 -16.77 7.23
CA LEU A 172 -7.27 -17.47 8.27
C LEU A 172 -8.33 -18.41 7.69
N SER A 173 -9.04 -17.98 6.66
CA SER A 173 -10.03 -18.83 5.96
C SER A 173 -9.36 -20.03 5.32
N LEU A 174 -8.22 -19.86 4.67
CA LEU A 174 -7.50 -20.96 4.04
C LEU A 174 -6.98 -21.95 5.07
N GLU A 175 -6.41 -21.47 6.19
CA GLU A 175 -5.96 -22.34 7.28
C GLU A 175 -7.12 -23.11 7.90
N SER A 176 -8.27 -22.46 8.15
CA SER A 176 -9.43 -23.11 8.76
C SER A 176 -10.01 -24.24 7.89
N ASN A 177 -9.93 -24.09 6.56
CA ASN A 177 -10.49 -25.05 5.60
C ASN A 177 -9.46 -26.04 5.03
N SER A 178 -8.17 -25.90 5.35
CA SER A 178 -7.15 -26.89 4.95
C SER A 178 -7.35 -28.20 5.72
N PRO A 179 -7.04 -29.37 5.14
CA PRO A 179 -7.08 -30.64 5.89
C PRO A 179 -6.11 -30.58 7.08
N ALA A 180 -6.52 -31.14 8.21
CA ALA A 180 -5.60 -31.31 9.33
C ALA A 180 -4.46 -32.23 8.86
N ILE A 181 -3.22 -31.80 9.04
CA ILE A 181 -2.07 -32.68 8.81
C ILE A 181 -2.18 -33.75 9.90
N LYS A 182 -2.63 -34.96 9.53
CA LYS A 182 -2.46 -36.11 10.40
C LYS A 182 -0.96 -36.30 10.53
N GLY A 183 -0.42 -35.99 11.70
CA GLY A 183 0.94 -36.37 12.05
C GLY A 183 1.02 -37.90 12.01
N ASP A 184 1.84 -38.40 11.11
CA ASP A 184 2.32 -39.78 11.17
C ASP A 184 3.23 -39.98 12.36
#